data_f799e0b090f72446ce958afc1a43a255
#
_entry.id   f799e0b090f72446ce958afc1a43a255
#
_cell.length_a   1.000
_cell.length_b   1.000
_cell.length_c   1.000
_cell.angle_alpha   90.00
_cell.angle_beta   90.00
_cell.angle_gamma   90.00
#
_symmetry.space_group_name_H-M   'P 1'
#
loop_
_entity.id
_entity.type
_entity.pdbx_description
1 polymer ?
#
loop_
_entity_poly.entity_id
_entity_poly.type
_entity_poly.pdbx_seq_one_letter_code
_entity_poly.pdbx_strand_id
1 'polypeptide(L)'
;MNGHHDPNPTLPVDPDSAPPSPLHARASAIAAVGVGGLVGAPLRYQLGLWCSSAASGWPVTTFAINIVGAFLLGMLLEGLARLGPDTGWRQRVRLLVGTGMLGSFTTYSTLAVDTDLFLRSHQWWAAGSYAAGTVLVAMVATTAGIAIAARLRSRSAEAIR
;
A
#
# COMPACT_ATOMS: atom_id res chain seq x y z
N MET A 1 -40.58 -37.62 -10.16
CA MET A 1 -39.13 -37.74 -9.98
C MET A 1 -38.45 -36.88 -11.00
N ASN A 2 -38.21 -35.59 -10.68
CA ASN A 2 -37.55 -34.63 -11.56
C ASN A 2 -36.06 -34.62 -11.18
N GLY A 3 -35.25 -35.29 -11.99
CA GLY A 3 -33.80 -35.18 -11.91
C GLY A 3 -33.35 -33.78 -12.26
N HIS A 4 -32.86 -33.00 -11.31
CA HIS A 4 -32.08 -31.82 -11.55
C HIS A 4 -30.80 -32.26 -12.29
N HIS A 5 -30.75 -32.01 -13.56
CA HIS A 5 -29.51 -32.09 -14.33
C HIS A 5 -28.69 -30.86 -13.95
N ASP A 6 -27.61 -31.07 -13.21
CA ASP A 6 -26.62 -30.03 -12.93
C ASP A 6 -25.90 -29.70 -14.26
N PRO A 7 -26.06 -28.47 -14.81
CA PRO A 7 -25.55 -28.17 -16.14
C PRO A 7 -24.01 -27.97 -16.19
N ASN A 8 -23.32 -28.13 -15.05
CA ASN A 8 -21.88 -27.95 -15.00
C ASN A 8 -21.21 -29.01 -14.11
N PRO A 9 -21.07 -30.27 -14.58
CA PRO A 9 -20.28 -31.25 -13.87
C PRO A 9 -18.84 -30.68 -13.77
N THR A 10 -18.39 -30.40 -12.54
CA THR A 10 -16.98 -30.06 -12.30
C THR A 10 -16.14 -31.21 -12.83
N LEU A 11 -15.45 -30.98 -13.93
CA LEU A 11 -14.50 -31.94 -14.47
C LEU A 11 -13.53 -32.35 -13.36
N PRO A 12 -13.20 -33.64 -13.21
CA PRO A 12 -12.19 -34.08 -12.27
C PRO A 12 -10.93 -33.26 -12.47
N VAL A 13 -10.41 -32.68 -11.39
CA VAL A 13 -9.13 -31.95 -11.45
C VAL A 13 -8.09 -32.96 -11.92
N ASP A 14 -7.44 -32.66 -13.06
CA ASP A 14 -6.37 -33.48 -13.59
C ASP A 14 -5.26 -33.56 -12.54
N PRO A 15 -4.95 -34.75 -11.99
CA PRO A 15 -3.93 -34.90 -10.96
C PRO A 15 -2.52 -34.51 -11.45
N ASP A 16 -2.30 -34.45 -12.78
CA ASP A 16 -1.03 -34.05 -13.38
C ASP A 16 -0.94 -32.52 -13.62
N SER A 17 -2.03 -31.78 -13.43
CA SER A 17 -2.00 -30.33 -13.48
C SER A 17 -1.33 -29.78 -12.23
N ALA A 18 -0.09 -29.32 -12.35
CA ALA A 18 0.61 -28.64 -11.26
C ALA A 18 -0.23 -27.44 -10.80
N PRO A 19 -0.47 -27.27 -9.48
CA PRO A 19 -1.19 -26.13 -8.97
C PRO A 19 -0.52 -24.83 -9.45
N PRO A 20 -1.28 -23.80 -9.84
CA PRO A 20 -0.70 -22.56 -10.32
C PRO A 20 0.27 -22.00 -9.26
N SER A 21 1.50 -21.69 -9.69
CA SER A 21 2.53 -21.16 -8.79
C SER A 21 1.99 -19.97 -7.99
N PRO A 22 2.23 -19.93 -6.67
CA PRO A 22 1.76 -18.84 -5.83
C PRO A 22 2.26 -17.49 -6.34
N LEU A 23 1.50 -16.41 -6.13
CA LEU A 23 1.78 -15.10 -6.71
C LEU A 23 3.20 -14.59 -6.40
N HIS A 24 3.68 -14.82 -5.19
CA HIS A 24 5.02 -14.41 -4.76
C HIS A 24 6.17 -15.18 -5.46
N ALA A 25 5.89 -16.31 -6.09
CA ALA A 25 6.86 -17.08 -6.87
C ALA A 25 6.83 -16.74 -8.37
N ARG A 26 5.89 -15.89 -8.82
CA ARG A 26 5.80 -15.50 -10.24
C ARG A 26 6.81 -14.41 -10.56
N ALA A 27 7.72 -14.66 -11.49
CA ALA A 27 8.74 -13.69 -11.92
C ALA A 27 8.16 -12.33 -12.30
N SER A 28 7.00 -12.30 -12.94
CA SER A 28 6.30 -11.05 -13.31
C SER A 28 5.82 -10.24 -12.10
N ALA A 29 5.42 -10.90 -11.01
CA ALA A 29 5.03 -10.23 -9.78
C ALA A 29 6.26 -9.64 -9.07
N ILE A 30 7.35 -10.40 -8.98
CA ILE A 30 8.63 -9.95 -8.42
C ILE A 30 9.16 -8.76 -9.23
N ALA A 31 9.16 -8.85 -10.57
CA ALA A 31 9.58 -7.76 -11.44
C ALA A 31 8.74 -6.50 -11.25
N ALA A 32 7.41 -6.62 -11.15
CA ALA A 32 6.53 -5.48 -10.91
C ALA A 32 6.85 -4.78 -9.58
N VAL A 33 7.03 -5.54 -8.50
CA VAL A 33 7.40 -4.99 -7.19
C VAL A 33 8.80 -4.35 -7.25
N GLY A 34 9.77 -5.01 -7.89
CA GLY A 34 11.12 -4.48 -8.05
C GLY A 34 11.16 -3.15 -8.81
N VAL A 35 10.47 -3.08 -9.96
CA VAL A 35 10.37 -1.83 -10.75
C VAL A 35 9.69 -0.72 -9.95
N GLY A 36 8.60 -1.01 -9.24
CA GLY A 36 7.98 -0.05 -8.34
C GLY A 36 8.93 0.44 -7.25
N GLY A 37 9.71 -0.47 -6.66
CA GLY A 37 10.72 -0.17 -5.66
C GLY A 37 11.83 0.76 -6.16
N LEU A 38 12.28 0.55 -7.41
CA LEU A 38 13.26 1.42 -8.07
C LEU A 38 12.79 2.87 -8.24
N VAL A 39 11.49 3.11 -8.19
CA VAL A 39 10.92 4.47 -8.24
C VAL A 39 10.68 5.01 -6.83
N GLY A 40 10.06 4.21 -5.95
CA GLY A 40 9.64 4.68 -4.63
C GLY A 40 10.82 4.99 -3.70
N ALA A 41 11.86 4.16 -3.69
CA ALA A 41 13.00 4.35 -2.79
C ALA A 41 13.84 5.60 -3.14
N PRO A 42 14.20 5.87 -4.41
CA PRO A 42 14.86 7.12 -4.78
C PRO A 42 14.00 8.36 -4.50
N LEU A 43 12.69 8.31 -4.77
CA LEU A 43 11.79 9.42 -4.48
C LEU A 43 11.79 9.76 -2.98
N ARG A 44 11.67 8.75 -2.11
CA ARG A 44 11.81 8.91 -0.66
C ARG A 44 13.15 9.54 -0.27
N TYR A 45 14.25 9.05 -0.86
CA TYR A 45 15.59 9.55 -0.58
C TYR A 45 15.72 11.03 -0.97
N GLN A 46 15.27 11.41 -2.16
CA GLN A 46 15.33 12.80 -2.63
C GLN A 46 14.49 13.74 -1.76
N LEU A 47 13.28 13.33 -1.37
CA LEU A 47 12.47 14.11 -0.44
C LEU A 47 13.16 14.28 0.92
N GLY A 48 13.85 13.23 1.40
CA GLY A 48 14.67 13.30 2.61
C GLY A 48 15.78 14.35 2.51
N LEU A 49 16.43 14.47 1.35
CA LEU A 49 17.47 15.48 1.12
C LEU A 49 16.90 16.90 1.01
N TRP A 50 15.81 17.08 0.26
CA TRP A 50 15.23 18.41 0.00
C TRP A 50 14.51 18.99 1.22
N CYS A 51 13.88 18.15 2.01
CA CYS A 51 13.09 18.55 3.15
C CYS A 51 13.80 18.26 4.48
N SER A 52 15.14 18.34 4.51
CA SER A 52 15.92 18.11 5.74
C SER A 52 15.42 19.01 6.87
N SER A 53 14.81 18.42 7.89
CA SER A 53 14.19 19.12 9.03
C SER A 53 15.24 19.60 10.05
N ALA A 54 16.41 20.09 9.58
CA ALA A 54 17.52 20.49 10.44
C ALA A 54 17.17 21.58 11.47
N ALA A 55 16.09 22.35 11.24
CA ALA A 55 15.72 23.46 12.11
C ALA A 55 14.70 23.13 13.20
N SER A 56 13.90 22.06 13.05
CA SER A 56 12.78 21.76 13.97
C SER A 56 13.08 20.71 15.03
N GLY A 57 14.16 19.95 14.88
CA GLY A 57 14.47 18.80 15.74
C GLY A 57 13.46 17.64 15.62
N TRP A 58 12.37 17.81 14.89
CA TRP A 58 11.32 16.80 14.69
C TRP A 58 11.39 16.25 13.25
N PRO A 59 11.30 14.91 13.02
CA PRO A 59 11.50 14.31 11.70
C PRO A 59 10.24 14.45 10.83
N VAL A 60 9.88 15.70 10.48
CA VAL A 60 8.68 16.06 9.72
C VAL A 60 8.66 15.34 8.37
N THR A 61 9.80 15.19 7.71
CA THR A 61 9.90 14.57 6.39
C THR A 61 9.50 13.09 6.44
N THR A 62 10.03 12.33 7.39
CA THR A 62 9.66 10.91 7.59
C THR A 62 8.17 10.78 7.90
N PHE A 63 7.67 11.64 8.81
CA PHE A 63 6.25 11.70 9.14
C PHE A 63 5.40 11.94 7.89
N ALA A 64 5.69 13.00 7.12
CA ALA A 64 4.92 13.36 5.93
C ALA A 64 4.94 12.26 4.85
N ILE A 65 6.09 11.66 4.59
CA ILE A 65 6.25 10.54 3.64
C ILE A 65 5.34 9.38 4.02
N ASN A 66 5.32 9.00 5.30
CA ASN A 66 4.49 7.89 5.76
C ASN A 66 2.99 8.21 5.70
N ILE A 67 2.59 9.43 6.04
CA ILE A 67 1.18 9.84 5.97
C ILE A 67 0.68 9.92 4.53
N VAL A 68 1.44 10.55 3.63
CA VAL A 68 1.09 10.65 2.21
C VAL A 68 1.06 9.26 1.57
N GLY A 69 2.05 8.42 1.86
CA GLY A 69 2.10 7.06 1.35
C GLY A 69 0.92 6.21 1.83
N ALA A 70 0.55 6.31 3.11
CA ALA A 70 -0.60 5.62 3.69
C ALA A 70 -1.93 6.07 3.05
N PHE A 71 -2.11 7.38 2.85
CA PHE A 71 -3.27 7.94 2.17
C PHE A 71 -3.40 7.42 0.73
N LEU A 72 -2.31 7.53 -0.06
CA LEU A 72 -2.29 7.09 -1.45
C LEU A 72 -2.50 5.58 -1.58
N LEU A 73 -1.94 4.79 -0.66
CA LEU A 73 -2.14 3.34 -0.64
C LEU A 73 -3.60 2.98 -0.36
N GLY A 74 -4.23 3.60 0.64
CA GLY A 74 -5.65 3.40 0.94
C GLY A 74 -6.54 3.75 -0.26
N MET A 75 -6.28 4.89 -0.91
CA MET A 75 -7.01 5.32 -2.09
C MET A 75 -6.82 4.37 -3.29
N LEU A 76 -5.59 3.91 -3.52
CA LEU A 76 -5.26 2.98 -4.60
C LEU A 76 -5.96 1.63 -4.42
N LEU A 77 -5.85 1.03 -3.22
CA LEU A 77 -6.40 -0.30 -2.96
C LEU A 77 -7.92 -0.30 -3.06
N GLU A 78 -8.59 0.68 -2.47
CA GLU A 78 -10.04 0.81 -2.58
C GLU A 78 -10.48 1.08 -4.02
N GLY A 79 -9.77 1.95 -4.73
CA GLY A 79 -10.03 2.22 -6.15
C GLY A 79 -9.95 0.98 -7.01
N LEU A 80 -8.92 0.15 -6.81
CA LEU A 80 -8.74 -1.12 -7.54
C LEU A 80 -9.78 -2.17 -7.14
N ALA A 81 -10.09 -2.30 -5.85
CA ALA A 81 -11.08 -3.25 -5.35
C ALA A 81 -12.47 -3.00 -5.96
N ARG A 82 -12.85 -1.74 -6.11
CA ARG A 82 -14.13 -1.35 -6.76
C ARG A 82 -14.15 -1.55 -8.27
N LEU A 83 -13.00 -1.76 -8.91
CA LEU A 83 -12.91 -2.07 -10.34
C LEU A 83 -13.17 -3.55 -10.64
N GLY A 84 -13.16 -4.42 -9.65
CA GLY A 84 -13.43 -5.85 -9.73
C GLY A 84 -12.31 -6.72 -9.16
N PRO A 85 -12.30 -8.03 -9.47
CA PRO A 85 -11.35 -8.99 -8.91
C PRO A 85 -9.88 -8.59 -9.12
N ASP A 86 -9.02 -8.97 -8.15
CA ASP A 86 -7.58 -8.68 -8.19
C ASP A 86 -6.84 -9.59 -9.18
N THR A 87 -7.12 -9.39 -10.48
CA THR A 87 -6.53 -10.17 -11.58
C THR A 87 -6.08 -9.28 -12.73
N GLY A 88 -5.23 -9.80 -13.58
CA GLY A 88 -4.76 -9.13 -14.79
C GLY A 88 -4.04 -7.79 -14.49
N TRP A 89 -4.50 -6.71 -15.13
CA TRP A 89 -3.87 -5.39 -15.00
C TRP A 89 -4.04 -4.78 -13.59
N ARG A 90 -5.16 -5.04 -12.90
CA ARG A 90 -5.41 -4.54 -11.54
C ARG A 90 -4.38 -5.11 -10.55
N GLN A 91 -4.12 -6.41 -10.61
CA GLN A 91 -3.10 -7.07 -9.82
C GLN A 91 -1.71 -6.48 -10.12
N ARG A 92 -1.38 -6.25 -11.41
CA ARG A 92 -0.10 -5.64 -11.79
C ARG A 92 0.05 -4.24 -11.23
N VAL A 93 -0.97 -3.38 -11.31
CA VAL A 93 -0.96 -2.03 -10.73
C VAL A 93 -0.83 -2.09 -9.22
N ARG A 94 -1.56 -2.98 -8.54
CA ARG A 94 -1.44 -3.16 -7.09
C ARG A 94 -0.02 -3.57 -6.68
N LEU A 95 0.61 -4.49 -7.41
CA LEU A 95 1.98 -4.93 -7.13
C LEU A 95 3.01 -3.85 -7.44
N LEU A 96 2.91 -3.20 -8.61
CA LEU A 96 3.86 -2.18 -9.05
C LEU A 96 3.77 -0.93 -8.18
N VAL A 97 2.56 -0.35 -8.07
CA VAL A 97 2.35 0.93 -7.39
C VAL A 97 2.15 0.74 -5.89
N GLY A 98 1.28 -0.19 -5.47
CA GLY A 98 0.97 -0.41 -4.05
C GLY A 98 2.15 -1.03 -3.31
N THR A 99 2.55 -2.25 -3.69
CA THR A 99 3.59 -2.99 -2.97
C THR A 99 4.99 -2.47 -3.31
N GLY A 100 5.28 -2.23 -4.59
CA GLY A 100 6.60 -1.78 -5.03
C GLY A 100 6.84 -0.31 -4.69
N MET A 101 6.15 0.60 -5.36
CA MET A 101 6.43 2.04 -5.26
C MET A 101 6.06 2.60 -3.88
N LEU A 102 4.81 2.48 -3.44
CA LEU A 102 4.39 3.04 -2.15
C LEU A 102 4.99 2.29 -0.96
N GLY A 103 5.17 0.96 -1.06
CA GLY A 103 5.83 0.17 -0.04
C GLY A 103 7.30 0.53 0.17
N SER A 104 8.04 0.92 -0.88
CA SER A 104 9.42 1.41 -0.77
C SER A 104 9.52 2.92 -0.52
N PHE A 105 8.48 3.69 -0.86
CA PHE A 105 8.35 5.11 -0.56
C PHE A 105 8.16 5.37 0.94
N THR A 106 7.26 4.62 1.60
CA THR A 106 7.09 4.66 3.07
C THR A 106 8.24 3.97 3.77
N THR A 107 8.46 4.29 5.06
CA THR A 107 9.57 3.71 5.81
C THR A 107 9.23 3.50 7.29
N TYR A 108 9.36 2.26 7.73
CA TYR A 108 9.36 1.91 9.14
C TYR A 108 10.76 2.05 9.77
N SER A 109 11.81 1.73 9.02
CA SER A 109 13.18 1.77 9.52
C SER A 109 13.61 3.18 9.94
N THR A 110 13.31 4.19 9.12
CA THR A 110 13.61 5.59 9.47
C THR A 110 12.78 6.04 10.67
N LEU A 111 11.50 5.68 10.74
CA LEU A 111 10.65 5.94 11.92
C LEU A 111 11.27 5.35 13.20
N ALA A 112 11.77 4.12 13.13
CA ALA A 112 12.39 3.45 14.28
C ALA A 112 13.70 4.12 14.67
N VAL A 113 14.56 4.50 13.71
CA VAL A 113 15.82 5.20 13.97
C VAL A 113 15.57 6.57 14.60
N ASP A 114 14.64 7.36 14.03
CA ASP A 114 14.29 8.69 14.58
C ASP A 114 13.76 8.57 16.02
N THR A 115 12.93 7.54 16.28
CA THR A 115 12.43 7.26 17.62
C THR A 115 13.56 6.89 18.59
N ASP A 116 14.51 6.04 18.17
CA ASP A 116 15.68 5.66 18.98
C ASP A 116 16.57 6.87 19.31
N LEU A 117 16.76 7.80 18.36
CA LEU A 117 17.50 9.03 18.59
C LEU A 117 16.86 9.91 19.67
N PHE A 118 15.52 10.04 19.68
CA PHE A 118 14.80 10.71 20.75
C PHE A 118 14.99 10.01 22.11
N LEU A 119 14.93 8.66 22.13
CA LEU A 119 15.14 7.89 23.36
C LEU A 119 16.55 8.07 23.91
N ARG A 120 17.58 8.02 23.08
CA ARG A 120 18.99 8.25 23.47
C ARG A 120 19.23 9.66 23.99
N SER A 121 18.46 10.63 23.49
CA SER A 121 18.51 12.02 23.93
C SER A 121 17.64 12.28 25.17
N HIS A 122 17.13 11.23 25.85
CA HIS A 122 16.22 11.31 26.99
C HIS A 122 14.91 12.07 26.72
N GLN A 123 14.49 12.20 25.46
CA GLN A 123 13.26 12.87 25.04
C GLN A 123 12.08 11.87 24.91
N TRP A 124 11.72 11.23 26.02
CA TRP A 124 10.73 10.13 26.04
C TRP A 124 9.37 10.50 25.46
N TRP A 125 8.90 11.71 25.76
CA TRP A 125 7.63 12.20 25.23
C TRP A 125 7.67 12.46 23.72
N ALA A 126 8.78 12.99 23.22
CA ALA A 126 8.97 13.18 21.78
C ALA A 126 9.02 11.83 21.06
N ALA A 127 9.74 10.85 21.58
CA ALA A 127 9.79 9.50 21.04
C ALA A 127 8.41 8.85 20.98
N GLY A 128 7.67 8.86 22.08
CA GLY A 128 6.34 8.25 22.16
C GLY A 128 5.32 8.96 21.27
N SER A 129 5.26 10.29 21.30
CA SER A 129 4.33 11.06 20.48
C SER A 129 4.64 10.96 18.98
N TYR A 130 5.92 10.92 18.60
CA TYR A 130 6.34 10.75 17.22
C TYR A 130 5.96 9.36 16.68
N ALA A 131 6.32 8.29 17.39
CA ALA A 131 6.04 6.93 16.97
C ALA A 131 4.53 6.66 16.92
N ALA A 132 3.81 6.89 18.03
CA ALA A 132 2.37 6.67 18.10
C ALA A 132 1.60 7.63 17.20
N GLY A 133 1.97 8.91 17.15
CA GLY A 133 1.36 9.91 16.31
C GLY A 133 1.47 9.56 14.83
N THR A 134 2.64 9.10 14.37
CA THR A 134 2.82 8.67 12.98
C THR A 134 1.87 7.52 12.63
N VAL A 135 1.78 6.49 13.48
CA VAL A 135 0.90 5.34 13.25
C VAL A 135 -0.57 5.77 13.23
N LEU A 136 -1.01 6.52 14.24
CA LEU A 136 -2.42 6.95 14.35
C LEU A 136 -2.84 7.84 13.19
N VAL A 137 -2.00 8.82 12.83
CA VAL A 137 -2.31 9.71 11.69
C VAL A 137 -2.26 8.96 10.36
N ALA A 138 -1.33 8.00 10.21
CA ALA A 138 -1.29 7.14 9.02
C ALA A 138 -2.57 6.28 8.89
N MET A 139 -3.11 5.75 9.99
CA MET A 139 -4.40 5.03 9.99
C MET A 139 -5.54 5.95 9.55
N VAL A 140 -5.62 7.17 10.09
CA VAL A 140 -6.61 8.16 9.66
C VAL A 140 -6.44 8.53 8.20
N ALA A 141 -5.22 8.74 7.73
CA ALA A 141 -4.92 9.04 6.34
C ALA A 141 -5.34 7.90 5.39
N THR A 142 -5.06 6.64 5.77
CA THR A 142 -5.50 5.45 5.01
C THR A 142 -7.01 5.39 4.91
N THR A 143 -7.73 5.56 6.03
CA THR A 143 -9.21 5.54 6.03
C THR A 143 -9.80 6.70 5.23
N ALA A 144 -9.18 7.88 5.26
CA ALA A 144 -9.56 9.01 4.42
C ALA A 144 -9.37 8.70 2.93
N GLY A 145 -8.24 8.10 2.55
CA GLY A 145 -7.97 7.65 1.18
C GLY A 145 -9.02 6.66 0.68
N ILE A 146 -9.35 5.65 1.49
CA ILE A 146 -10.42 4.69 1.22
C ILE A 146 -11.77 5.42 1.03
N ALA A 147 -12.15 6.29 1.96
CA ALA A 147 -13.43 7.00 1.90
C ALA A 147 -13.57 7.89 0.66
N ILE A 148 -12.47 8.56 0.25
CA ILE A 148 -12.46 9.40 -0.94
C ILE A 148 -12.61 8.53 -2.20
N ALA A 149 -11.84 7.45 -2.34
CA ALA A 149 -11.96 6.54 -3.47
C ALA A 149 -13.36 5.94 -3.58
N ALA A 150 -13.99 5.60 -2.44
CA ALA A 150 -15.34 5.11 -2.36
C ALA A 150 -16.37 6.12 -2.92
N ARG A 151 -16.25 7.39 -2.52
CA ARG A 151 -17.19 8.46 -2.94
C ARG A 151 -17.04 8.86 -4.40
N LEU A 152 -15.81 8.90 -4.93
CA LEU A 152 -15.57 9.27 -6.32
C LEU A 152 -16.27 8.32 -7.30
N ARG A 153 -16.32 7.03 -6.99
CA ARG A 153 -16.96 6.04 -7.86
C ARG A 153 -18.46 5.96 -7.73
N SER A 154 -19.05 6.22 -6.56
CA SER A 154 -20.50 6.28 -6.45
C SER A 154 -21.07 7.39 -7.32
N ARG A 155 -20.42 8.56 -7.37
CA ARG A 155 -20.83 9.68 -8.23
C ARG A 155 -20.69 9.37 -9.72
N SER A 156 -19.66 8.63 -10.14
CA SER A 156 -19.50 8.24 -11.55
C SER A 156 -20.57 7.23 -12.00
N ALA A 157 -21.03 6.37 -11.11
CA ALA A 157 -22.10 5.42 -11.40
C ALA A 157 -23.49 6.09 -11.50
N GLU A 158 -23.73 7.16 -10.75
CA GLU A 158 -24.95 7.96 -10.83
C GLU A 158 -25.01 8.84 -12.08
N ALA A 159 -23.86 9.34 -12.56
CA ALA A 159 -23.78 10.20 -13.74
C ALA A 159 -24.01 9.45 -15.08
N ILE A 160 -23.98 8.12 -15.06
CA ILE A 160 -24.18 7.26 -16.26
C ILE A 160 -25.61 6.70 -16.34
N ARG A 161 -26.45 6.95 -15.32
CA ARG A 161 -27.87 6.57 -15.31
C ARG A 161 -28.77 7.73 -15.76
#